data_2d3330b0d8222a9e14a8433e90c238c3
#
_entry.id   2d3330b0d8222a9e14a8433e90c238c3
#
_cell.length_a   1.000
_cell.length_b   1.000
_cell.length_c   1.000
_cell.angle_alpha   90.00
_cell.angle_beta   90.00
_cell.angle_gamma   90.00
#
_symmetry.space_group_name_H-M   'P 1'
#
loop_
_entity.id
_entity.type
_entity.pdbx_description
1 polymer ?
#
loop_
_entity_poly.entity_id
_entity_poly.type
_entity_poly.pdbx_seq_one_letter_code
_entity_poly.pdbx_strand_id
1 'polypeptide(L)'
;MIRDFDNLPDGLLGITVEGIQRFRCLSVKVQPDMLNVAEVILLDDAEVSVPPEYGYLKEYLFELLMEHGVDINEELVAMTDNAGWLGYRLMDLLPLSMLNKQRMLEQDDPLQRFKMLKQHLT
;
A
#
# COMPACT_ATOMS: atom_id res chain seq x y z
N MET A 1 2.30 5.19 -10.75
CA MET A 1 3.45 5.37 -11.66
C MET A 1 3.89 4.02 -12.24
N ILE A 2 4.10 3.96 -13.55
CA ILE A 2 4.55 2.74 -14.21
C ILE A 2 6.07 2.63 -14.04
N ARG A 3 6.55 1.50 -13.50
CA ARG A 3 7.98 1.26 -13.24
C ARG A 3 8.66 0.44 -14.32
N ASP A 4 7.93 -0.44 -15.02
CA ASP A 4 8.51 -1.34 -15.99
C ASP A 4 7.48 -1.82 -17.01
N PHE A 5 7.98 -2.26 -18.17
CA PHE A 5 7.19 -2.86 -19.27
C PHE A 5 7.80 -4.18 -19.67
N ASP A 6 6.97 -5.20 -19.79
CA ASP A 6 7.36 -6.51 -20.29
C ASP A 6 6.43 -6.95 -21.43
N ASN A 7 7.01 -7.51 -22.49
CA ASN A 7 6.24 -8.20 -23.51
C ASN A 7 6.07 -9.66 -23.11
N LEU A 8 4.83 -10.07 -22.88
CA LEU A 8 4.51 -11.45 -22.50
C LEU A 8 4.51 -12.35 -23.72
N PRO A 9 4.76 -13.69 -23.56
CA PRO A 9 4.83 -14.63 -24.68
C PRO A 9 3.57 -14.72 -25.54
N ASP A 10 2.41 -14.37 -24.97
CA ASP A 10 1.12 -14.38 -25.67
C ASP A 10 0.82 -13.06 -26.42
N GLY A 11 1.79 -12.17 -26.51
CA GLY A 11 1.65 -10.86 -27.15
C GLY A 11 1.01 -9.79 -26.30
N LEU A 12 0.70 -10.07 -25.03
CA LEU A 12 0.21 -9.08 -24.07
C LEU A 12 1.36 -8.23 -23.52
N LEU A 13 1.04 -6.98 -23.19
CA LEU A 13 1.96 -6.08 -22.51
C LEU A 13 1.80 -6.23 -20.99
N GLY A 14 2.88 -6.66 -20.30
CA GLY A 14 2.96 -6.63 -18.84
C GLY A 14 3.53 -5.31 -18.36
N ILE A 15 2.94 -4.71 -17.32
CA ILE A 15 3.43 -3.48 -16.70
C ILE A 15 3.57 -3.68 -15.21
N THR A 16 4.60 -3.05 -14.64
CA THR A 16 4.78 -2.95 -13.19
C THR A 16 4.43 -1.53 -12.75
N VAL A 17 3.54 -1.40 -11.77
CA VAL A 17 3.09 -0.11 -11.27
C VAL A 17 3.41 0.03 -9.79
N GLU A 18 3.64 1.25 -9.36
CA GLU A 18 3.86 1.60 -7.96
C GLU A 18 2.90 2.72 -7.57
N GLY A 19 2.18 2.51 -6.46
CA GLY A 19 1.35 3.55 -5.87
C GLY A 19 2.22 4.59 -5.17
N ILE A 20 2.00 5.86 -5.47
CA ILE A 20 2.79 6.95 -4.90
C ILE A 20 1.98 7.91 -4.04
N GLN A 21 0.68 8.01 -4.27
CA GLN A 21 -0.19 8.91 -3.52
C GLN A 21 -1.64 8.46 -3.63
N ARG A 22 -2.37 8.58 -2.52
CA ARG A 22 -3.81 8.35 -2.52
C ARG A 22 -4.55 9.57 -3.07
N PHE A 23 -5.69 9.33 -3.66
CA PHE A 23 -6.61 10.40 -4.06
C PHE A 23 -8.05 10.01 -3.75
N ARG A 24 -8.90 11.03 -3.59
CA ARG A 24 -10.34 10.85 -3.47
C ARG A 24 -10.99 11.22 -4.78
N CYS A 25 -11.75 10.30 -5.35
CA CYS A 25 -12.47 10.53 -6.59
C CYS A 25 -13.76 11.32 -6.31
N LEU A 26 -13.94 12.45 -6.95
CA LEU A 26 -15.16 13.29 -6.83
C LEU A 26 -16.16 12.95 -7.91
N SER A 27 -15.71 12.73 -9.14
CA SER A 27 -16.56 12.40 -10.27
C SER A 27 -15.77 11.66 -11.33
N VAL A 28 -16.45 10.85 -12.13
CA VAL A 28 -15.86 10.12 -13.25
C VAL A 28 -16.66 10.45 -14.51
N LYS A 29 -15.95 10.72 -15.61
CA LYS A 29 -16.54 10.92 -16.94
C LYS A 29 -15.86 9.97 -17.91
N VAL A 30 -16.67 9.46 -18.85
CA VAL A 30 -16.15 8.70 -19.99
C VAL A 30 -16.03 9.64 -21.17
N GLN A 31 -14.82 9.79 -21.72
CA GLN A 31 -14.60 10.62 -22.90
C GLN A 31 -15.10 9.93 -24.18
N PRO A 32 -15.28 10.68 -25.30
CA PRO A 32 -15.71 10.07 -26.55
C PRO A 32 -14.79 8.96 -27.07
N ASP A 33 -13.50 8.98 -26.68
CA ASP A 33 -12.52 7.93 -27.00
C ASP A 33 -12.57 6.74 -26.04
N MET A 34 -13.60 6.66 -25.18
CA MET A 34 -13.80 5.63 -24.16
C MET A 34 -12.83 5.70 -22.98
N LEU A 35 -12.01 6.75 -22.87
CA LEU A 35 -11.15 6.97 -21.72
C LEU A 35 -11.94 7.48 -20.51
N ASN A 36 -11.73 6.87 -19.35
CA ASN A 36 -12.26 7.35 -18.09
C ASN A 36 -11.40 8.50 -17.56
N VAL A 37 -12.00 9.63 -17.28
CA VAL A 37 -11.35 10.79 -16.66
C VAL A 37 -12.06 11.10 -15.35
N ALA A 38 -11.29 11.30 -14.29
CA ALA A 38 -11.83 11.58 -12.97
C ALA A 38 -11.34 12.94 -12.46
N GLU A 39 -12.24 13.64 -11.79
CA GLU A 39 -11.90 14.79 -10.97
C GLU A 39 -11.56 14.26 -9.58
N VAL A 40 -10.35 14.57 -9.08
CA VAL A 40 -9.83 13.99 -7.85
C VAL A 40 -9.26 15.07 -6.92
N ILE A 41 -9.23 14.75 -5.63
CA ILE A 41 -8.48 15.49 -4.62
C ILE A 41 -7.32 14.59 -4.19
N LEU A 42 -6.08 15.10 -4.30
CA LEU A 42 -4.91 14.38 -3.78
C LEU A 42 -4.93 14.44 -2.26
N LEU A 43 -4.67 13.30 -1.64
CA LEU A 43 -4.63 13.17 -0.19
C LEU A 43 -3.17 13.10 0.27
N ASP A 44 -2.81 13.98 1.21
CA ASP A 44 -1.49 13.94 1.83
C ASP A 44 -1.55 13.03 3.06
N ASP A 45 -0.59 12.10 3.16
CA ASP A 45 -0.46 11.26 4.34
C ASP A 45 0.27 12.01 5.44
N ALA A 46 -0.29 11.98 6.66
CA ALA A 46 0.38 12.54 7.82
C ALA A 46 1.59 11.68 8.18
N GLU A 47 2.70 12.33 8.56
CA GLU A 47 3.85 11.64 9.11
C GLU A 47 3.56 11.28 10.56
N VAL A 48 3.33 10.02 10.83
CA VAL A 48 3.02 9.48 12.15
C VAL A 48 4.03 8.40 12.50
N SER A 49 4.66 8.53 13.66
CA SER A 49 5.57 7.51 14.16
C SER A 49 4.77 6.31 14.69
N VAL A 50 5.38 5.12 14.60
CA VAL A 50 4.76 3.90 15.13
C VAL A 50 4.79 3.93 16.66
N PRO A 51 3.63 3.89 17.34
CA PRO A 51 3.61 3.82 18.80
C PRO A 51 4.23 2.51 19.32
N PRO A 52 4.79 2.50 20.53
CA PRO A 52 5.41 1.29 21.11
C PRO A 52 4.47 0.09 21.17
N GLU A 53 3.18 0.30 21.37
CA GLU A 53 2.16 -0.76 21.41
C GLU A 53 2.00 -1.49 20.06
N TYR A 54 2.43 -0.87 18.96
CA TYR A 54 2.41 -1.47 17.61
C TYR A 54 3.80 -1.87 17.13
N GLY A 55 4.81 -1.86 17.99
CA GLY A 55 6.17 -2.27 17.63
C GLY A 55 6.25 -3.70 17.09
N TYR A 56 5.36 -4.59 17.52
CA TYR A 56 5.31 -5.96 17.03
C TYR A 56 4.99 -6.05 15.53
N LEU A 57 4.36 -5.05 14.95
CA LEU A 57 4.08 -5.01 13.51
C LEU A 57 5.36 -4.85 12.70
N LYS A 58 6.36 -4.13 13.22
CA LYS A 58 7.67 -4.01 12.58
C LYS A 58 8.36 -5.37 12.49
N GLU A 59 8.37 -6.10 13.61
CA GLU A 59 8.97 -7.43 13.68
C GLU A 59 8.25 -8.41 12.75
N TYR A 60 6.93 -8.32 12.71
CA TYR A 60 6.11 -9.13 11.82
C TYR A 60 6.45 -8.86 10.35
N LEU A 61 6.61 -7.59 9.97
CA LEU A 61 7.03 -7.22 8.62
C LEU A 61 8.42 -7.78 8.30
N PHE A 62 9.37 -7.67 9.21
CA PHE A 62 10.73 -8.20 9.00
C PHE A 62 10.71 -9.71 8.76
N GLU A 63 9.91 -10.45 9.53
CA GLU A 63 9.76 -11.89 9.33
C GLU A 63 9.19 -12.21 7.95
N LEU A 64 8.16 -11.50 7.51
CA LEU A 64 7.57 -11.68 6.18
C LEU A 64 8.57 -11.38 5.07
N LEU A 65 9.34 -10.30 5.20
CA LEU A 65 10.33 -9.93 4.19
C LEU A 65 11.47 -10.96 4.13
N MET A 66 11.92 -11.45 5.27
CA MET A 66 12.94 -12.51 5.33
C MET A 66 12.47 -13.80 4.68
N GLU A 67 11.21 -14.19 4.88
CA GLU A 67 10.61 -15.35 4.21
C GLU A 67 10.61 -15.20 2.69
N HIS A 68 10.51 -13.97 2.19
CA HIS A 68 10.55 -13.67 0.76
C HIS A 68 11.97 -13.39 0.22
N GLY A 69 13.01 -13.63 1.04
CA GLY A 69 14.39 -13.45 0.62
C GLY A 69 14.85 -12.01 0.53
N VAL A 70 14.16 -11.09 1.19
CA VAL A 70 14.54 -9.68 1.21
C VAL A 70 15.50 -9.41 2.35
N ASP A 71 16.63 -8.75 2.05
CA ASP A 71 17.60 -8.34 3.05
C ASP A 71 17.11 -7.13 3.84
N ILE A 72 17.24 -7.20 5.16
CA ILE A 72 16.90 -6.10 6.05
C ILE A 72 18.13 -5.20 6.21
N ASN A 73 18.02 -3.97 5.70
CA ASN A 73 19.08 -2.97 5.81
C ASN A 73 18.64 -1.76 6.66
N GLU A 74 19.56 -0.85 6.94
CA GLU A 74 19.29 0.32 7.77
C GLU A 74 18.23 1.24 7.17
N GLU A 75 18.20 1.39 5.86
CA GLU A 75 17.21 2.20 5.15
C GLU A 75 15.81 1.62 5.36
N LEU A 76 15.67 0.31 5.21
CA LEU A 76 14.39 -0.38 5.41
C LEU A 76 13.92 -0.22 6.87
N VAL A 77 14.82 -0.39 7.83
CA VAL A 77 14.51 -0.22 9.25
C VAL A 77 14.02 1.21 9.52
N ALA A 78 14.67 2.22 8.95
CA ALA A 78 14.23 3.61 9.10
C ALA A 78 12.83 3.84 8.52
N MET A 79 12.50 3.24 7.38
CA MET A 79 11.17 3.35 6.77
C MET A 79 10.07 2.78 7.66
N THR A 80 10.37 1.73 8.45
CA THR A 80 9.37 1.11 9.33
C THR A 80 8.96 1.99 10.50
N ASP A 81 9.66 3.09 10.76
CA ASP A 81 9.28 4.04 11.80
C ASP A 81 8.09 4.91 11.38
N ASN A 82 7.77 4.95 10.10
CA ASN A 82 6.60 5.64 9.57
C ASN A 82 5.40 4.70 9.61
N ALA A 83 4.36 5.06 10.35
CA ALA A 83 3.17 4.23 10.52
C ALA A 83 2.41 4.00 9.21
N GLY A 84 2.31 5.03 8.37
CA GLY A 84 1.67 4.90 7.06
C GLY A 84 2.39 3.90 6.16
N TRP A 85 3.70 4.05 6.04
CA TRP A 85 4.52 3.15 5.23
C TRP A 85 4.43 1.70 5.72
N LEU A 86 4.57 1.51 7.04
CA LEU A 86 4.49 0.17 7.65
C LEU A 86 3.14 -0.50 7.37
N GLY A 87 2.06 0.24 7.53
CA GLY A 87 0.71 -0.28 7.27
C GLY A 87 0.51 -0.68 5.82
N TYR A 88 0.96 0.12 4.87
CA TYR A 88 0.84 -0.19 3.45
C TYR A 88 1.67 -1.42 3.05
N ARG A 89 2.87 -1.57 3.59
CA ARG A 89 3.70 -2.75 3.31
C ARG A 89 3.07 -4.03 3.84
N LEU A 90 2.51 -3.98 5.04
CA LEU A 90 1.79 -5.13 5.59
C LEU A 90 0.54 -5.47 4.75
N MET A 91 -0.20 -4.47 4.28
CA MET A 91 -1.35 -4.69 3.39
C MET A 91 -0.94 -5.42 2.11
N ASP A 92 0.20 -5.08 1.54
CA ASP A 92 0.69 -5.71 0.32
C ASP A 92 1.06 -7.18 0.52
N LEU A 93 1.63 -7.52 1.67
CA LEU A 93 2.17 -8.85 1.94
C LEU A 93 1.18 -9.82 2.56
N LEU A 94 0.14 -9.31 3.22
CA LEU A 94 -0.87 -10.15 3.86
C LEU A 94 -1.93 -10.63 2.86
N PRO A 95 -2.46 -11.85 3.05
CA PRO A 95 -3.48 -12.40 2.15
C PRO A 95 -4.88 -11.81 2.46
N LEU A 96 -5.02 -10.52 2.29
CA LEU A 96 -6.27 -9.80 2.52
C LEU A 96 -7.13 -9.81 1.26
N SER A 97 -8.46 -9.78 1.43
CA SER A 97 -9.38 -9.59 0.31
C SER A 97 -9.20 -8.20 -0.30
N MET A 98 -9.55 -8.04 -1.57
CA MET A 98 -9.50 -6.72 -2.22
C MET A 98 -10.42 -5.72 -1.52
N LEU A 99 -11.56 -6.16 -1.02
CA LEU A 99 -12.47 -5.29 -0.27
C LEU A 99 -11.80 -4.78 1.02
N ASN A 100 -11.14 -5.65 1.77
CA ASN A 100 -10.44 -5.24 2.99
C ASN A 100 -9.25 -4.31 2.69
N LYS A 101 -8.49 -4.59 1.63
CA LYS A 101 -7.41 -3.69 1.19
C LYS A 101 -7.96 -2.32 0.81
N GLN A 102 -9.08 -2.26 0.12
CA GLN A 102 -9.71 -1.00 -0.26
C GLN A 102 -10.19 -0.22 0.96
N ARG A 103 -10.81 -0.88 1.94
CA ARG A 103 -11.24 -0.24 3.18
C ARG A 103 -10.07 0.34 3.97
N MET A 104 -8.94 -0.39 4.02
CA MET A 104 -7.74 0.10 4.69
C MET A 104 -7.12 1.28 3.95
N LEU A 105 -7.15 1.26 2.61
CA LEU A 105 -6.67 2.36 1.79
C LEU A 105 -7.49 3.63 2.01
N GLU A 106 -8.79 3.51 2.22
CA GLU A 106 -9.70 4.62 2.49
C GLU A 106 -9.53 5.21 3.88
N GLN A 107 -8.89 4.48 4.80
CA GLN A 107 -8.65 4.96 6.17
C GLN A 107 -7.55 6.02 6.18
N ASP A 108 -7.88 7.23 6.64
CA ASP A 108 -6.95 8.35 6.67
C ASP A 108 -5.98 8.30 7.85
N ASP A 109 -6.38 7.64 8.95
CA ASP A 109 -5.56 7.53 10.15
C ASP A 109 -4.71 6.25 10.12
N PRO A 110 -3.37 6.37 10.07
CA PRO A 110 -2.49 5.19 10.06
C PRO A 110 -2.66 4.28 11.28
N LEU A 111 -2.99 4.83 12.44
CA LEU A 111 -3.17 4.03 13.66
C LEU A 111 -4.49 3.24 13.63
N GLN A 112 -5.54 3.80 13.04
CA GLN A 112 -6.78 3.07 12.82
C GLN A 112 -6.58 1.95 11.79
N ARG A 113 -5.73 2.18 10.81
CA ARG A 113 -5.33 1.15 9.84
C ARG A 113 -4.64 -0.02 10.54
N PHE A 114 -3.78 0.24 11.52
CA PHE A 114 -3.17 -0.81 12.34
C PHE A 114 -4.21 -1.63 13.11
N LYS A 115 -5.24 -0.99 13.64
CA LYS A 115 -6.33 -1.71 14.31
C LYS A 115 -7.07 -2.65 13.35
N MET A 116 -7.28 -2.20 12.12
CA MET A 116 -7.89 -3.03 11.08
C MET A 116 -6.99 -4.22 10.73
N LEU A 117 -5.69 -3.99 10.56
CA LEU A 117 -4.70 -5.03 10.30
C LEU A 117 -4.66 -6.07 11.43
N LYS A 118 -4.69 -5.62 12.67
CA LYS A 118 -4.63 -6.49 13.84
C LYS A 118 -5.72 -7.57 13.82
N GLN A 119 -6.91 -7.23 13.34
CA GLN A 119 -8.02 -8.17 13.23
C GLN A 119 -7.72 -9.34 12.29
N HIS A 120 -6.80 -9.18 11.36
CA HIS A 120 -6.42 -10.20 10.38
C HIS A 120 -5.17 -10.99 10.76
N LEU A 121 -4.49 -10.64 11.85
CA LEU A 121 -3.25 -11.27 12.30
C LEU A 121 -3.44 -12.39 13.33
N THR A 122 -4.63 -12.56 13.82
CA THR A 122 -4.94 -13.57 14.84
C THR A 122 -5.56 -14.83 14.25
#